data_bd34a7c911a6283e14663795ba07825e
#
_entry.id   bd34a7c911a6283e14663795ba07825e
#
_cell.length_a   1.000
_cell.length_b   1.000
_cell.length_c   1.000
_cell.angle_alpha   90.00
_cell.angle_beta   90.00
_cell.angle_gamma   90.00
#
_symmetry.space_group_name_H-M   'P 1'
#
loop_
_entity.id
_entity.type
_entity.pdbx_description
1 polymer ?
#
loop_
_entity_poly.entity_id
_entity_poly.type
_entity_poly.pdbx_seq_one_letter_code
_entity_poly.pdbx_strand_id
1 'polypeptide(L)'
;MRASRNVFVVAAVIVVLSLIGLGIYQWRSGETGLPSADGPLATSEAPEEPSESQAVEPDWCPAVEFVSVPGTWESAADDDPFAPAANPASFMLSITQPLQQMYDINHVRVFTLPYTAQFRNIQTAHGRAEMTYDDSRAEGTAKLSGELRFVAETCPSTKFIIAGFSQGAVIV
;
A
#
# COMPACT_ATOMS: atom_id res chain seq x y z
N MET A 1 -16.54 1.98 -39.19
CA MET A 1 -15.24 1.40 -38.84
C MET A 1 -15.01 1.32 -37.33
N ARG A 2 -15.95 0.69 -36.57
CA ARG A 2 -15.83 0.53 -35.08
C ARG A 2 -15.51 -0.90 -34.63
N ALA A 3 -15.46 -1.87 -35.56
CA ALA A 3 -15.24 -3.28 -35.22
C ALA A 3 -13.78 -3.67 -34.97
N SER A 4 -12.81 -2.88 -35.43
CA SER A 4 -11.38 -3.23 -35.34
C SER A 4 -10.79 -3.13 -33.93
N ARG A 5 -11.22 -2.18 -33.10
CA ARG A 5 -10.64 -1.96 -31.78
C ARG A 5 -10.97 -3.06 -30.77
N ASN A 6 -12.18 -3.60 -30.83
CA ASN A 6 -12.63 -4.65 -29.90
C ASN A 6 -11.97 -6.01 -30.19
N VAL A 7 -11.63 -6.28 -31.46
CA VAL A 7 -10.94 -7.52 -31.84
C VAL A 7 -9.50 -7.54 -31.30
N PHE A 8 -8.79 -6.42 -31.32
CA PHE A 8 -7.43 -6.33 -30.77
C PHE A 8 -7.40 -6.48 -29.25
N VAL A 9 -8.37 -5.94 -28.53
CA VAL A 9 -8.45 -6.06 -27.06
C VAL A 9 -8.72 -7.50 -26.66
N VAL A 10 -9.65 -8.19 -27.34
CA VAL A 10 -9.95 -9.61 -27.06
C VAL A 10 -8.75 -10.51 -27.36
N ALA A 11 -8.04 -10.27 -28.47
CA ALA A 11 -6.85 -11.03 -28.81
C ALA A 11 -5.71 -10.83 -27.80
N ALA A 12 -5.49 -9.60 -27.31
CA ALA A 12 -4.49 -9.31 -26.29
C ALA A 12 -4.80 -10.00 -24.94
N VAL A 13 -6.06 -10.02 -24.53
CA VAL A 13 -6.48 -10.70 -23.28
C VAL A 13 -6.28 -12.21 -23.36
N ILE A 14 -6.60 -12.84 -24.50
CA ILE A 14 -6.39 -14.28 -24.70
C ILE A 14 -4.91 -14.65 -24.66
N VAL A 15 -4.02 -13.85 -25.25
CA VAL A 15 -2.56 -14.09 -25.21
C VAL A 15 -2.02 -13.99 -23.80
N VAL A 16 -2.45 -13.00 -23.01
CA VAL A 16 -2.01 -12.85 -21.60
C VAL A 16 -2.48 -14.02 -20.74
N LEU A 17 -3.73 -14.46 -20.89
CA LEU A 17 -4.25 -15.61 -20.14
C LEU A 17 -3.56 -16.93 -20.51
N SER A 18 -3.18 -17.09 -21.80
CA SER A 18 -2.43 -18.27 -22.25
C SER A 18 -1.01 -18.31 -21.68
N LEU A 19 -0.32 -17.19 -21.57
CA LEU A 19 1.02 -17.10 -20.99
C LEU A 19 1.01 -17.37 -19.47
N ILE A 20 -0.02 -16.92 -18.76
CA ILE A 20 -0.20 -17.20 -17.33
C ILE A 20 -0.47 -18.70 -17.12
N GLY A 21 -1.32 -19.31 -17.94
CA GLY A 21 -1.61 -20.75 -17.88
C GLY A 21 -0.38 -21.63 -18.11
N LEU A 22 0.47 -21.27 -19.06
CA LEU A 22 1.74 -21.98 -19.34
C LEU A 22 2.75 -21.83 -18.19
N GLY A 23 2.83 -20.67 -17.56
CA GLY A 23 3.70 -20.42 -16.40
C GLY A 23 3.32 -21.28 -15.20
N ILE A 24 2.04 -21.45 -14.92
CA ILE A 24 1.52 -22.28 -13.82
C ILE A 24 1.75 -23.78 -14.11
N TYR A 25 1.60 -24.20 -15.37
CA TYR A 25 1.81 -25.59 -15.77
C TYR A 25 3.27 -26.00 -15.64
N GLN A 26 4.21 -25.16 -16.02
CA GLN A 26 5.66 -25.40 -15.90
C GLN A 26 6.12 -25.50 -14.43
N TRP A 27 5.53 -24.67 -13.55
CA TRP A 27 5.88 -24.68 -12.12
C TRP A 27 5.41 -25.95 -11.40
N ARG A 28 4.32 -26.57 -11.89
CA ARG A 28 3.75 -27.79 -11.28
C ARG A 28 4.41 -29.09 -11.75
N SER A 29 5.21 -29.06 -12.81
CA SER A 29 5.87 -30.25 -13.39
C SER A 29 7.29 -30.49 -12.88
N GLY A 30 7.78 -29.70 -11.93
CA GLY A 30 9.16 -29.76 -11.40
C GLY A 30 9.39 -30.71 -10.22
N GLU A 31 8.38 -31.44 -9.74
CA GLU A 31 8.53 -32.36 -8.62
C GLU A 31 8.48 -33.83 -9.05
N THR A 32 9.61 -34.35 -9.54
CA THR A 32 9.85 -35.77 -9.56
C THR A 32 11.32 -36.04 -9.29
N GLY A 33 11.63 -36.62 -8.13
CA GLY A 33 12.94 -37.19 -7.85
C GLY A 33 13.35 -37.19 -6.39
N LEU A 34 12.69 -37.97 -5.54
CA LEU A 34 13.25 -38.35 -4.24
C LEU A 34 14.10 -39.61 -4.43
N PRO A 35 15.38 -39.60 -4.07
CA PRO A 35 16.12 -40.82 -3.84
C PRO A 35 15.77 -41.36 -2.45
N SER A 36 15.30 -42.62 -2.40
CA SER A 36 15.16 -43.42 -1.19
C SER A 36 16.55 -43.71 -0.65
N ALA A 37 16.83 -43.35 0.59
CA ALA A 37 18.00 -43.80 1.32
C ALA A 37 17.53 -44.32 2.67
N ASP A 38 17.48 -45.66 2.76
CA ASP A 38 17.48 -46.39 4.02
C ASP A 38 18.84 -46.20 4.71
N GLY A 39 18.84 -45.50 5.83
CA GLY A 39 19.96 -45.34 6.74
C GLY A 39 19.43 -45.21 8.19
N PRO A 40 20.12 -45.78 9.20
CA PRO A 40 19.60 -45.87 10.56
C PRO A 40 19.48 -44.50 11.21
N LEU A 41 18.37 -44.31 11.97
CA LEU A 41 18.07 -43.15 12.76
C LEU A 41 19.22 -42.82 13.72
N ALA A 42 19.96 -41.78 13.41
CA ALA A 42 20.69 -41.00 14.42
C ALA A 42 19.73 -39.93 14.96
N THR A 43 19.36 -40.08 16.22
CA THR A 43 18.63 -39.07 16.97
C THR A 43 19.53 -37.85 17.11
N SER A 44 19.44 -36.92 16.15
CA SER A 44 20.02 -35.58 16.28
C SER A 44 19.02 -34.75 17.05
N GLU A 45 19.29 -34.46 18.30
CA GLU A 45 18.65 -33.33 19.00
C GLU A 45 18.95 -32.08 18.19
N ALA A 46 17.89 -31.55 17.52
CA ALA A 46 17.97 -30.27 16.89
C ALA A 46 18.28 -29.23 17.99
N PRO A 47 19.24 -28.29 17.76
CA PRO A 47 19.40 -27.16 18.64
C PRO A 47 18.06 -26.44 18.76
N GLU A 48 17.55 -26.26 20.00
CA GLU A 48 16.42 -25.34 20.24
C GLU A 48 16.85 -23.98 19.73
N GLU A 49 16.22 -23.52 18.63
CA GLU A 49 16.36 -22.13 18.20
C GLU A 49 15.95 -21.24 19.39
N PRO A 50 16.75 -20.21 19.70
CA PRO A 50 16.38 -19.27 20.75
C PRO A 50 14.98 -18.74 20.42
N SER A 51 14.02 -18.99 21.28
CA SER A 51 12.69 -18.40 21.20
C SER A 51 12.89 -16.90 21.13
N GLU A 52 12.77 -16.29 19.95
CA GLU A 52 12.73 -14.85 19.79
C GLU A 52 11.58 -14.37 20.69
N SER A 53 11.96 -13.64 21.73
CA SER A 53 11.00 -12.95 22.60
C SER A 53 10.16 -12.06 21.67
N GLN A 54 8.97 -12.52 21.32
CA GLN A 54 8.03 -11.72 20.54
C GLN A 54 7.78 -10.45 21.34
N ALA A 55 8.26 -9.33 20.83
CA ALA A 55 7.98 -8.02 21.42
C ALA A 55 6.45 -7.89 21.49
N VAL A 56 5.93 -7.65 22.68
CA VAL A 56 4.49 -7.46 22.86
C VAL A 56 4.07 -6.21 22.10
N GLU A 57 3.21 -6.38 21.12
CA GLU A 57 2.68 -5.25 20.35
C GLU A 57 1.93 -4.28 21.29
N PRO A 58 2.07 -2.96 21.07
CA PRO A 58 1.27 -1.98 21.82
C PRO A 58 -0.24 -2.17 21.62
N ASP A 59 -1.00 -1.89 22.67
CA ASP A 59 -2.49 -2.04 22.64
C ASP A 59 -3.20 -1.16 21.59
N TRP A 60 -2.52 -0.13 21.06
CA TRP A 60 -3.07 0.74 20.03
C TRP A 60 -2.90 0.19 18.60
N CYS A 61 -2.18 -0.91 18.42
CA CYS A 61 -1.97 -1.50 17.10
C CYS A 61 -3.30 -1.98 16.49
N PRO A 62 -3.72 -1.45 15.33
CA PRO A 62 -4.96 -1.85 14.70
C PRO A 62 -4.81 -3.18 13.97
N ALA A 63 -5.88 -3.91 13.77
CA ALA A 63 -5.87 -5.09 12.90
C ALA A 63 -5.58 -4.71 11.42
N VAL A 64 -6.06 -3.53 10.99
CA VAL A 64 -5.84 -2.96 9.66
C VAL A 64 -5.50 -1.47 9.78
N GLU A 65 -4.43 -1.06 9.12
CA GLU A 65 -4.11 0.34 8.84
C GLU A 65 -4.59 0.71 7.43
N PHE A 66 -5.61 1.57 7.34
CA PHE A 66 -6.05 2.13 6.08
C PHE A 66 -5.32 3.46 5.84
N VAL A 67 -4.35 3.46 4.92
CA VAL A 67 -3.58 4.66 4.56
C VAL A 67 -4.21 5.33 3.35
N SER A 68 -4.74 6.53 3.57
CA SER A 68 -5.31 7.39 2.54
C SER A 68 -4.27 8.40 2.06
N VAL A 69 -4.01 8.46 0.76
CA VAL A 69 -3.08 9.43 0.15
C VAL A 69 -3.87 10.40 -0.73
N PRO A 70 -4.14 11.63 -0.23
CA PRO A 70 -4.93 12.63 -0.91
C PRO A 70 -4.32 13.13 -2.22
N GLY A 71 -5.13 13.71 -3.08
CA GLY A 71 -4.72 14.35 -4.31
C GLY A 71 -4.19 15.78 -4.10
N THR A 72 -3.78 16.43 -5.19
CA THR A 72 -3.34 17.84 -5.20
C THR A 72 -4.41 18.74 -4.58
N TRP A 73 -4.00 19.62 -3.66
CA TRP A 73 -4.85 20.55 -2.89
C TRP A 73 -5.80 19.87 -1.88
N GLU A 74 -5.61 18.59 -1.60
CA GLU A 74 -6.45 17.86 -0.67
C GLU A 74 -5.79 17.61 0.70
N SER A 75 -4.52 17.98 0.89
CA SER A 75 -3.77 17.81 2.14
C SER A 75 -2.79 18.97 2.37
N ALA A 76 -2.41 19.16 3.62
CA ALA A 76 -1.33 20.05 4.04
C ALA A 76 -0.31 19.27 4.89
N ALA A 77 0.93 19.78 4.96
CA ALA A 77 2.03 19.11 5.66
C ALA A 77 1.84 19.03 7.17
N ASP A 78 1.03 19.94 7.72
CA ASP A 78 0.69 20.09 9.14
C ASP A 78 -0.73 19.63 9.48
N ASP A 79 -1.41 18.93 8.53
CA ASP A 79 -2.76 18.41 8.75
C ASP A 79 -2.74 17.25 9.78
N ASP A 80 -3.81 17.11 10.54
CA ASP A 80 -3.97 15.97 11.45
C ASP A 80 -4.27 14.70 10.64
N PRO A 81 -3.43 13.66 10.70
CA PRO A 81 -3.64 12.45 9.92
C PRO A 81 -4.94 11.69 10.28
N PHE A 82 -5.49 11.89 11.48
CA PHE A 82 -6.70 11.22 11.95
C PHE A 82 -7.95 12.10 11.87
N ALA A 83 -7.77 13.41 11.71
CA ALA A 83 -8.84 14.40 11.57
C ALA A 83 -8.47 15.47 10.52
N PRO A 84 -8.17 15.09 9.27
CA PRO A 84 -7.67 16.04 8.26
C PRO A 84 -8.72 17.12 7.96
N ALA A 85 -8.28 18.37 7.92
CA ALA A 85 -9.12 19.55 7.76
C ALA A 85 -8.67 20.50 6.66
N ALA A 86 -7.51 20.26 6.03
CA ALA A 86 -6.94 21.15 5.01
C ALA A 86 -7.89 21.38 3.83
N ASN A 87 -8.64 20.35 3.42
CA ASN A 87 -9.68 20.47 2.39
C ASN A 87 -10.92 19.64 2.76
N PRO A 88 -11.99 20.27 3.30
CA PRO A 88 -13.23 19.56 3.63
C PRO A 88 -13.96 18.93 2.45
N ALA A 89 -13.62 19.30 1.21
CA ALA A 89 -14.17 18.75 -0.02
C ALA A 89 -13.25 17.70 -0.66
N SER A 90 -12.23 17.21 0.06
CA SER A 90 -11.33 16.17 -0.43
C SER A 90 -12.11 14.91 -0.85
N PHE A 91 -11.78 14.37 -2.02
CA PHE A 91 -12.35 13.12 -2.48
C PHE A 91 -12.02 11.97 -1.51
N MET A 92 -10.80 11.95 -0.97
CA MET A 92 -10.40 10.90 -0.04
C MET A 92 -11.21 10.92 1.26
N LEU A 93 -11.67 12.10 1.74
CA LEU A 93 -12.55 12.19 2.90
C LEU A 93 -13.90 11.50 2.69
N SER A 94 -14.40 11.45 1.46
CA SER A 94 -15.64 10.73 1.13
C SER A 94 -15.52 9.21 1.34
N ILE A 95 -14.29 8.69 1.38
CA ILE A 95 -13.97 7.28 1.65
C ILE A 95 -13.61 7.09 3.12
N THR A 96 -12.74 7.94 3.66
CA THR A 96 -12.17 7.77 5.00
C THR A 96 -13.16 8.05 6.11
N GLN A 97 -14.01 9.06 5.99
CA GLN A 97 -15.01 9.38 7.00
C GLN A 97 -16.03 8.26 7.24
N PRO A 98 -16.63 7.64 6.21
CA PRO A 98 -17.46 6.45 6.42
C PRO A 98 -16.71 5.29 7.08
N LEU A 99 -15.44 5.04 6.74
CA LEU A 99 -14.66 3.98 7.38
C LEU A 99 -14.45 4.24 8.88
N GLN A 100 -14.10 5.48 9.25
CA GLN A 100 -13.96 5.89 10.66
C GLN A 100 -15.27 5.80 11.45
N GLN A 101 -16.42 5.94 10.78
CA GLN A 101 -17.74 5.79 11.43
C GLN A 101 -18.17 4.32 11.56
N MET A 102 -17.72 3.46 10.65
CA MET A 102 -18.14 2.05 10.59
C MET A 102 -17.30 1.14 11.47
N TYR A 103 -16.02 1.47 11.67
CA TYR A 103 -15.09 0.59 12.35
C TYR A 103 -14.49 1.27 13.59
N ASP A 104 -14.30 0.47 14.63
CA ASP A 104 -13.50 0.84 15.78
C ASP A 104 -12.02 1.01 15.39
N ILE A 105 -11.33 1.97 16.01
CA ILE A 105 -9.94 2.31 15.69
C ILE A 105 -8.95 1.14 15.90
N ASN A 106 -9.26 0.20 16.80
CA ASN A 106 -8.45 -1.00 17.00
C ASN A 106 -8.65 -2.04 15.90
N HIS A 107 -9.76 -1.97 15.16
CA HIS A 107 -10.00 -2.82 14.01
C HIS A 107 -9.49 -2.19 12.72
N VAL A 108 -9.88 -0.94 12.45
CA VAL A 108 -9.43 -0.20 11.26
C VAL A 108 -9.03 1.20 11.67
N ARG A 109 -7.74 1.46 11.74
CA ARG A 109 -7.22 2.81 11.92
C ARG A 109 -7.07 3.47 10.54
N VAL A 110 -7.71 4.62 10.38
CA VAL A 110 -7.63 5.40 9.14
C VAL A 110 -6.61 6.51 9.32
N PHE A 111 -5.53 6.42 8.58
CA PHE A 111 -4.46 7.41 8.52
C PHE A 111 -4.53 8.14 7.18
N THR A 112 -4.72 9.45 7.19
CA THR A 112 -4.66 10.29 5.99
C THR A 112 -3.29 10.97 5.93
N LEU A 113 -2.53 10.73 4.88
CA LEU A 113 -1.16 11.21 4.74
C LEU A 113 -1.10 12.74 4.73
N PRO A 114 -0.46 13.38 5.75
CA PRO A 114 -0.29 14.82 5.77
C PRO A 114 0.97 15.21 4.97
N TYR A 115 0.79 15.76 3.79
CA TYR A 115 1.88 16.25 2.95
C TYR A 115 1.48 17.53 2.21
N THR A 116 2.46 18.28 1.72
CA THR A 116 2.23 19.50 0.95
C THR A 116 1.69 19.12 -0.44
N ALA A 117 0.40 18.86 -0.53
CA ALA A 117 -0.28 18.41 -1.75
C ALA A 117 -0.45 19.56 -2.75
N GLN A 118 0.63 20.03 -3.36
CA GLN A 118 0.65 21.21 -4.23
C GLN A 118 1.12 20.88 -5.65
N PHE A 119 0.70 21.74 -6.55
CA PHE A 119 1.15 21.75 -7.94
C PHE A 119 1.36 23.20 -8.36
N ARG A 120 2.62 23.62 -8.49
CA ARG A 120 2.95 24.97 -8.99
C ARG A 120 2.45 25.12 -10.41
N ASN A 121 1.44 25.95 -10.60
CA ASN A 121 1.00 26.35 -11.91
C ASN A 121 1.68 27.68 -12.31
N ILE A 122 2.54 27.63 -13.33
CA ILE A 122 3.27 28.81 -13.82
C ILE A 122 2.31 29.92 -14.26
N GLN A 123 1.08 29.59 -14.68
CA GLN A 123 0.09 30.57 -15.14
C GLN A 123 -0.68 31.23 -14.00
N THR A 124 -0.78 30.59 -12.83
CA THR A 124 -1.56 31.07 -11.68
C THR A 124 -0.71 31.41 -10.46
N ALA A 125 0.60 31.19 -10.51
CA ALA A 125 1.55 31.48 -9.44
C ALA A 125 1.76 33.00 -9.28
N HIS A 126 0.73 33.73 -8.84
CA HIS A 126 0.78 35.16 -8.52
C HIS A 126 1.69 35.43 -7.30
N GLY A 127 2.98 35.10 -7.41
CA GLY A 127 3.97 35.39 -6.36
C GLY A 127 3.88 34.52 -5.10
N ARG A 128 3.05 33.49 -5.07
CA ARG A 128 3.03 32.49 -3.99
C ARG A 128 4.14 31.47 -4.21
N ALA A 129 4.90 31.20 -3.17
CA ALA A 129 5.86 30.09 -3.15
C ALA A 129 5.08 28.77 -3.04
N GLU A 130 4.63 28.25 -4.18
CA GLU A 130 4.01 26.93 -4.25
C GLU A 130 5.09 25.87 -4.52
N MET A 131 4.92 24.70 -3.92
CA MET A 131 5.80 23.56 -4.16
C MET A 131 5.62 23.03 -5.59
N THR A 132 6.69 22.56 -6.21
CA THR A 132 6.58 21.88 -7.51
C THR A 132 5.86 20.54 -7.35
N TYR A 133 5.30 20.02 -8.44
CA TYR A 133 4.67 18.69 -8.42
C TYR A 133 5.65 17.60 -7.97
N ASP A 134 6.87 17.63 -8.48
CA ASP A 134 7.89 16.62 -8.17
C ASP A 134 8.36 16.70 -6.71
N ASP A 135 8.55 17.91 -6.16
CA ASP A 135 8.90 18.08 -4.75
C ASP A 135 7.76 17.63 -3.83
N SER A 136 6.52 17.99 -4.16
CA SER A 136 5.32 17.57 -3.43
C SER A 136 5.18 16.03 -3.44
N ARG A 137 5.36 15.41 -4.60
CA ARG A 137 5.35 13.95 -4.73
C ARG A 137 6.47 13.30 -3.95
N ALA A 138 7.68 13.83 -3.99
CA ALA A 138 8.83 13.31 -3.25
C ALA A 138 8.61 13.41 -1.73
N GLU A 139 8.06 14.53 -1.23
CA GLU A 139 7.66 14.68 0.17
C GLU A 139 6.64 13.62 0.56
N GLY A 140 5.55 13.48 -0.23
CA GLY A 140 4.51 12.49 0.03
C GLY A 140 5.05 11.06 0.05
N THR A 141 5.91 10.69 -0.91
CA THR A 141 6.55 9.35 -0.95
C THR A 141 7.42 9.09 0.28
N ALA A 142 8.21 10.08 0.72
CA ALA A 142 9.05 9.95 1.90
C ALA A 142 8.21 9.78 3.18
N LYS A 143 7.15 10.58 3.33
CA LYS A 143 6.23 10.50 4.49
C LYS A 143 5.45 9.19 4.50
N LEU A 144 4.92 8.74 3.36
CA LEU A 144 4.25 7.45 3.23
C LEU A 144 5.18 6.29 3.63
N SER A 145 6.40 6.27 3.09
CA SER A 145 7.39 5.25 3.41
C SER A 145 7.76 5.26 4.90
N GLY A 146 7.82 6.43 5.51
CA GLY A 146 8.07 6.60 6.94
C GLY A 146 6.96 5.99 7.79
N GLU A 147 5.69 6.30 7.49
CA GLU A 147 4.53 5.77 8.20
C GLU A 147 4.43 4.25 8.06
N LEU A 148 4.52 3.73 6.85
CA LEU A 148 4.45 2.29 6.61
C LEU A 148 5.53 1.52 7.37
N ARG A 149 6.75 2.06 7.41
CA ARG A 149 7.85 1.46 8.17
C ARG A 149 7.59 1.52 9.67
N PHE A 150 7.18 2.67 10.18
CA PHE A 150 6.88 2.86 11.60
C PHE A 150 5.81 1.87 12.08
N VAL A 151 4.71 1.74 11.34
CA VAL A 151 3.64 0.79 11.69
C VAL A 151 4.11 -0.65 11.54
N ALA A 152 4.83 -1.00 10.48
CA ALA A 152 5.32 -2.37 10.26
C ALA A 152 6.31 -2.82 11.35
N GLU A 153 7.15 -1.91 11.85
CA GLU A 153 8.12 -2.18 12.92
C GLU A 153 7.47 -2.23 14.31
N THR A 154 6.44 -1.40 14.54
CA THR A 154 5.79 -1.28 15.85
C THR A 154 4.63 -2.25 16.02
N CYS A 155 3.91 -2.54 14.93
CA CYS A 155 2.69 -3.34 14.87
C CYS A 155 2.83 -4.44 13.79
N PRO A 156 3.70 -5.43 13.97
CA PRO A 156 4.01 -6.43 12.92
C PRO A 156 2.81 -7.29 12.50
N SER A 157 1.75 -7.36 13.30
CA SER A 157 0.50 -8.07 12.95
C SER A 157 -0.49 -7.23 12.13
N THR A 158 -0.28 -5.91 12.05
CA THR A 158 -1.16 -4.99 11.32
C THR A 158 -1.07 -5.19 9.81
N LYS A 159 -2.23 -5.25 9.16
CA LYS A 159 -2.33 -5.32 7.69
C LYS A 159 -2.56 -3.94 7.11
N PHE A 160 -1.97 -3.67 5.94
CA PHE A 160 -2.13 -2.40 5.25
C PHE A 160 -3.14 -2.47 4.12
N ILE A 161 -3.96 -1.42 4.01
CA ILE A 161 -4.72 -1.06 2.82
C ILE A 161 -4.29 0.36 2.45
N ILE A 162 -3.76 0.55 1.24
CA ILE A 162 -3.28 1.85 0.79
C ILE A 162 -4.12 2.29 -0.40
N ALA A 163 -4.67 3.50 -0.33
CA ALA A 163 -5.47 4.08 -1.40
C ALA A 163 -5.01 5.51 -1.69
N GLY A 164 -4.78 5.81 -2.96
CA GLY A 164 -4.38 7.14 -3.41
C GLY A 164 -5.30 7.70 -4.48
N PHE A 165 -5.52 9.01 -4.47
CA PHE A 165 -6.27 9.73 -5.48
C PHE A 165 -5.39 10.74 -6.23
N SER A 166 -5.50 10.82 -7.56
CA SER A 166 -4.79 11.79 -8.39
C SER A 166 -3.27 11.76 -8.12
N GLN A 167 -2.66 12.83 -7.60
CA GLN A 167 -1.26 12.88 -7.18
C GLN A 167 -0.95 11.81 -6.13
N GLY A 168 -1.87 11.57 -5.20
CA GLY A 168 -1.74 10.51 -4.20
C GLY A 168 -1.62 9.12 -4.80
N ALA A 169 -2.28 8.84 -5.93
CA ALA A 169 -2.15 7.57 -6.65
C ALA A 169 -0.77 7.38 -7.32
N VAL A 170 -0.01 8.45 -7.51
CA VAL A 170 1.38 8.40 -8.04
C VAL A 170 2.40 8.25 -6.90
N ILE A 171 2.01 8.62 -5.68
CA ILE A 171 2.83 8.48 -4.47
C ILE A 171 2.81 7.02 -3.97
N VAL A 172 1.68 6.32 -4.09
CA VAL A 172 1.49 4.90 -3.76
C VAL A 172 2.22 3.98 -4.74
#